data_597a1f0908ca1b2c5316db0e3df09819
#
_entry.id   597a1f0908ca1b2c5316db0e3df09819
#
_cell.length_a   1.000
_cell.length_b   1.000
_cell.length_c   1.000
_cell.angle_alpha   90.00
_cell.angle_beta   90.00
_cell.angle_gamma   90.00
#
_symmetry.space_group_name_H-M   'P 1'
#
loop_
_entity.id
_entity.type
_entity.pdbx_description
1 polymer ?
#
loop_
_entity_poly.entity_id
_entity_poly.type
_entity_poly.pdbx_seq_one_letter_code
_entity_poly.pdbx_strand_id
1 'polypeptide(L)'
;MKSEKREASLRLNAWDWTLLVIALLSLLLAVGYLLVRRERERSETRILVVMRVSGIEREELADGEFPIGASVRSENGSSVLGLVESVEAKAHVRPVLRDGSIAFEEDAMRADLEITVSMSGHVLEGEGIRVQDLRIAAGGMGSFRVGARFLSGVEILSVEVTE
;
A
#
# COMPACT_ATOMS: atom_id res chain seq x y z
N MET A 1 30.71 -26.21 64.29
CA MET A 1 30.47 -26.61 62.88
C MET A 1 30.57 -25.39 62.00
N LYS A 2 31.69 -25.21 61.30
CA LYS A 2 31.91 -24.14 60.34
C LYS A 2 31.42 -24.62 58.99
N SER A 3 30.37 -23.95 58.45
CA SER A 3 29.88 -24.18 57.11
C SER A 3 30.81 -23.52 56.10
N GLU A 4 31.61 -24.31 55.39
CA GLU A 4 32.40 -23.88 54.24
C GLU A 4 31.44 -23.59 53.07
N LYS A 5 31.22 -22.29 52.81
CA LYS A 5 30.66 -21.83 51.52
C LYS A 5 31.69 -22.12 50.44
N ARG A 6 31.49 -23.20 49.69
CA ARG A 6 32.19 -23.42 48.40
C ARG A 6 31.73 -22.36 47.41
N GLU A 7 32.53 -21.33 47.21
CA GLU A 7 32.42 -20.45 46.06
C GLU A 7 32.80 -21.25 44.80
N ALA A 8 31.78 -21.66 44.05
CA ALA A 8 31.98 -22.26 42.76
C ALA A 8 32.41 -21.14 41.78
N SER A 9 33.72 -20.96 41.62
CA SER A 9 34.26 -20.09 40.57
C SER A 9 33.95 -20.71 39.23
N LEU A 10 32.97 -20.16 38.49
CA LEU A 10 32.67 -20.50 37.11
C LEU A 10 33.90 -20.14 36.26
N ARG A 11 34.76 -21.15 35.99
CA ARG A 11 35.84 -21.00 35.01
C ARG A 11 35.23 -21.14 33.61
N LEU A 12 34.84 -20.02 33.00
CA LEU A 12 34.41 -19.95 31.61
C LEU A 12 35.57 -20.37 30.70
N ASN A 13 35.32 -21.37 29.87
CA ASN A 13 36.26 -21.84 28.86
C ASN A 13 36.23 -20.88 27.64
N ALA A 14 37.27 -20.88 26.82
CA ALA A 14 37.32 -20.05 25.61
C ALA A 14 36.12 -20.25 24.69
N TRP A 15 35.56 -21.46 24.64
CA TRP A 15 34.33 -21.78 23.91
C TRP A 15 33.08 -21.09 24.48
N ASP A 16 32.99 -20.97 25.80
CA ASP A 16 31.87 -20.30 26.47
C ASP A 16 31.88 -18.78 26.14
N TRP A 17 33.09 -18.20 26.09
CA TRP A 17 33.24 -16.80 25.65
C TRP A 17 32.83 -16.56 24.20
N THR A 18 33.21 -17.47 23.29
CA THR A 18 32.79 -17.35 21.88
C THR A 18 31.28 -17.49 21.73
N LEU A 19 30.63 -18.41 22.40
CA LEU A 19 29.18 -18.57 22.41
C LEU A 19 28.48 -17.33 22.99
N LEU A 20 29.01 -16.76 24.07
CA LEU A 20 28.46 -15.55 24.69
C LEU A 20 28.56 -14.36 23.78
N VAL A 21 29.67 -14.16 23.05
CA VAL A 21 29.85 -13.09 22.06
C VAL A 21 28.87 -13.26 20.89
N ILE A 22 28.70 -14.48 20.38
CA ILE A 22 27.77 -14.78 19.30
C ILE A 22 26.31 -14.48 19.74
N ALA A 23 25.95 -14.92 20.96
CA ALA A 23 24.63 -14.66 21.52
C ALA A 23 24.35 -13.14 21.70
N LEU A 24 25.36 -12.39 22.17
CA LEU A 24 25.26 -10.94 22.36
C LEU A 24 25.13 -10.22 21.01
N LEU A 25 25.92 -10.62 20.01
CA LEU A 25 25.84 -10.08 18.64
C LEU A 25 24.48 -10.36 18.01
N SER A 26 23.96 -11.58 18.16
CA SER A 26 22.64 -11.96 17.65
C SER A 26 21.53 -11.15 18.33
N LEU A 27 21.63 -10.92 19.63
CA LEU A 27 20.69 -10.10 20.38
C LEU A 27 20.73 -8.63 19.93
N LEU A 28 21.93 -8.06 19.73
CA LEU A 28 22.10 -6.70 19.23
C LEU A 28 21.51 -6.52 17.82
N LEU A 29 21.74 -7.50 16.93
CA LEU A 29 21.15 -7.49 15.59
C LEU A 29 19.62 -7.59 15.65
N ALA A 30 19.06 -8.46 16.50
CA ALA A 30 17.62 -8.57 16.68
C ALA A 30 16.99 -7.29 17.23
N VAL A 31 17.62 -6.69 18.25
CA VAL A 31 17.15 -5.40 18.81
C VAL A 31 17.28 -4.28 17.79
N GLY A 32 18.39 -4.19 17.07
CA GLY A 32 18.58 -3.22 15.99
C GLY A 32 17.52 -3.35 14.89
N TYR A 33 17.24 -4.57 14.45
CA TYR A 33 16.18 -4.85 13.48
C TYR A 33 14.79 -4.44 13.98
N LEU A 34 14.46 -4.76 15.25
CA LEU A 34 13.18 -4.37 15.86
C LEU A 34 13.03 -2.86 15.99
N LEU A 35 14.10 -2.13 16.33
CA LEU A 35 14.08 -0.67 16.42
C LEU A 35 13.85 -0.03 15.04
N VAL A 36 14.59 -0.46 14.01
CA VAL A 36 14.42 0.04 12.63
C VAL A 36 13.02 -0.27 12.11
N ARG A 37 12.51 -1.47 12.38
CA ARG A 37 11.14 -1.85 12.00
C ARG A 37 10.11 -0.97 12.68
N ARG A 38 10.26 -0.72 14.00
CA ARG A 38 9.34 0.11 14.77
C ARG A 38 9.37 1.59 14.33
N GLU A 39 10.51 2.08 13.90
CA GLU A 39 10.66 3.44 13.38
C GLU A 39 9.99 3.57 12.00
N ARG A 40 10.13 2.55 11.14
CA ARG A 40 9.37 2.47 9.87
C ARG A 40 7.86 2.43 10.09
N GLU A 41 7.36 1.59 10.99
CA GLU A 41 5.93 1.50 11.30
C GLU A 41 5.37 2.81 11.88
N ARG A 42 6.19 3.59 12.61
CA ARG A 42 5.79 4.91 13.15
C ARG A 42 5.75 6.03 12.12
N SER A 43 6.47 5.89 11.02
CA SER A 43 6.49 6.89 9.95
C SER A 43 5.46 6.60 8.85
N GLU A 44 4.74 5.47 8.93
CA GLU A 44 3.65 5.17 8.01
C GLU A 44 2.44 6.02 8.33
N THR A 45 2.05 6.81 7.35
CA THR A 45 0.88 7.69 7.41
C THR A 45 -0.23 7.10 6.59
N ARG A 46 -1.46 7.22 7.06
CA ARG A 46 -2.64 6.83 6.29
C ARG A 46 -2.84 7.83 5.15
N ILE A 47 -3.09 7.30 3.97
CA ILE A 47 -3.22 8.06 2.74
C ILE A 47 -4.51 7.62 2.07
N LEU A 48 -5.35 8.58 1.70
CA LEU A 48 -6.51 8.35 0.87
C LEU A 48 -6.15 8.69 -0.58
N VAL A 49 -6.34 7.75 -1.46
CA VAL A 49 -6.07 7.88 -2.89
C VAL A 49 -7.37 7.71 -3.64
N VAL A 50 -7.76 8.72 -4.43
CA VAL A 50 -8.90 8.62 -5.34
C VAL A 50 -8.37 8.27 -6.72
N MET A 51 -8.83 7.15 -7.25
CA MET A 51 -8.45 6.61 -8.55
C MET A 51 -9.66 6.58 -9.47
N ARG A 52 -9.45 6.87 -10.75
CA ARG A 52 -10.48 6.78 -11.79
C ARG A 52 -10.13 5.73 -12.82
N VAL A 53 -11.10 4.93 -13.18
CA VAL A 53 -11.07 4.03 -14.34
C VAL A 53 -12.17 4.47 -15.29
N SER A 54 -11.80 4.87 -16.50
CA SER A 54 -12.77 5.40 -17.46
C SER A 54 -13.30 4.32 -18.39
N GLY A 55 -14.59 4.43 -18.75
CA GLY A 55 -15.22 3.66 -19.80
C GLY A 55 -15.49 2.19 -19.47
N ILE A 56 -15.72 1.85 -18.21
CA ILE A 56 -16.14 0.50 -17.79
C ILE A 56 -17.58 0.24 -18.25
N GLU A 57 -17.88 -0.95 -18.74
CA GLU A 57 -19.23 -1.33 -19.10
C GLU A 57 -20.15 -1.38 -17.87
N ARG A 58 -21.34 -0.76 -17.98
CA ARG A 58 -22.28 -0.69 -16.84
C ARG A 58 -22.75 -2.06 -16.37
N GLU A 59 -22.79 -3.06 -17.27
CA GLU A 59 -23.13 -4.44 -16.92
C GLU A 59 -22.12 -5.03 -15.94
N GLU A 60 -20.84 -4.70 -16.10
CA GLU A 60 -19.78 -5.17 -15.21
C GLU A 60 -19.88 -4.58 -13.81
N LEU A 61 -20.46 -3.38 -13.68
CA LEU A 61 -20.66 -2.73 -12.37
C LEU A 61 -21.85 -3.32 -11.60
N ALA A 62 -22.83 -3.90 -12.31
CA ALA A 62 -24.03 -4.48 -11.69
C ALA A 62 -23.71 -5.73 -10.87
N ASP A 63 -22.64 -6.45 -11.19
CA ASP A 63 -22.26 -7.70 -10.54
C ASP A 63 -21.55 -7.52 -9.17
N GLY A 64 -21.44 -6.28 -8.67
CA GLY A 64 -20.83 -6.01 -7.36
C GLY A 64 -19.33 -6.30 -7.27
N GLU A 65 -18.62 -6.22 -8.39
CA GLU A 65 -17.24 -6.68 -8.54
C GLU A 65 -16.18 -5.84 -7.79
N PHE A 66 -16.57 -4.69 -7.26
CA PHE A 66 -15.70 -3.79 -6.49
C PHE A 66 -16.20 -3.63 -5.06
N PRO A 67 -16.13 -4.68 -4.22
CA PRO A 67 -16.67 -4.59 -2.87
C PRO A 67 -15.82 -3.67 -1.99
N ILE A 68 -16.49 -2.91 -1.14
CA ILE A 68 -15.84 -2.16 -0.06
C ILE A 68 -15.03 -3.13 0.80
N GLY A 69 -13.81 -2.78 1.15
CA GLY A 69 -12.86 -3.63 1.86
C GLY A 69 -12.04 -4.58 0.95
N ALA A 70 -12.29 -4.58 -0.36
CA ALA A 70 -11.46 -5.33 -1.29
C ALA A 70 -10.01 -4.84 -1.26
N SER A 71 -9.06 -5.76 -1.37
CA SER A 71 -7.64 -5.41 -1.44
C SER A 71 -7.29 -4.80 -2.80
N VAL A 72 -6.57 -3.68 -2.76
CA VAL A 72 -5.91 -3.11 -3.94
C VAL A 72 -4.47 -3.56 -3.94
N ARG A 73 -4.03 -4.13 -5.06
CA ARG A 73 -2.68 -4.69 -5.22
C ARG A 73 -1.96 -4.05 -6.40
N SER A 74 -0.64 -4.12 -6.36
CA SER A 74 0.21 -3.76 -7.50
C SER A 74 -0.14 -4.59 -8.75
N GLU A 75 0.25 -4.12 -9.91
CA GLU A 75 0.00 -4.77 -11.21
C GLU A 75 0.33 -6.26 -11.22
N ASN A 76 1.48 -6.63 -10.68
CA ASN A 76 1.94 -8.03 -10.59
C ASN A 76 1.25 -8.82 -9.45
N GLY A 77 0.39 -8.17 -8.66
CA GLY A 77 -0.34 -8.79 -7.55
C GLY A 77 0.51 -9.13 -6.31
N SER A 78 1.82 -8.84 -6.34
CA SER A 78 2.75 -9.23 -5.27
C SER A 78 2.56 -8.45 -3.98
N SER A 79 2.16 -7.18 -4.08
CA SER A 79 2.07 -6.27 -2.93
C SER A 79 0.64 -5.77 -2.74
N VAL A 80 0.14 -5.84 -1.51
CA VAL A 80 -1.12 -5.19 -1.11
C VAL A 80 -0.81 -3.74 -0.82
N LEU A 81 -1.41 -2.83 -1.58
CA LEU A 81 -1.20 -1.38 -1.46
C LEU A 81 -2.20 -0.75 -0.49
N GLY A 82 -3.43 -1.28 -0.44
CA GLY A 82 -4.47 -0.73 0.42
C GLY A 82 -5.80 -1.48 0.30
N LEU A 83 -6.85 -0.86 0.84
CA LEU A 83 -8.22 -1.37 0.85
C LEU A 83 -9.16 -0.34 0.23
N VAL A 84 -10.16 -0.81 -0.51
CA VAL A 84 -11.23 0.01 -1.07
C VAL A 84 -12.11 0.55 0.06
N GLU A 85 -12.28 1.86 0.16
CA GLU A 85 -13.17 2.50 1.12
C GLU A 85 -14.52 2.86 0.51
N SER A 86 -14.51 3.35 -0.73
CA SER A 86 -15.74 3.68 -1.46
C SER A 86 -15.55 3.49 -2.95
N VAL A 87 -16.67 3.28 -3.62
CA VAL A 87 -16.75 3.15 -5.08
C VAL A 87 -17.93 3.95 -5.56
N GLU A 88 -17.71 4.85 -6.51
CA GLU A 88 -18.72 5.71 -7.10
C GLU A 88 -18.69 5.62 -8.62
N ALA A 89 -19.83 5.32 -9.23
CA ALA A 89 -19.97 5.31 -10.68
C ALA A 89 -20.44 6.67 -11.17
N LYS A 90 -19.71 7.26 -12.13
CA LYS A 90 -20.03 8.52 -12.78
C LYS A 90 -20.37 8.32 -14.24
N ALA A 91 -21.06 9.28 -14.82
CA ALA A 91 -21.36 9.26 -16.25
C ALA A 91 -20.07 9.29 -17.07
N HIS A 92 -19.91 8.35 -17.99
CA HIS A 92 -18.84 8.38 -18.97
C HIS A 92 -19.21 9.32 -20.11
N VAL A 93 -18.35 10.31 -20.35
CA VAL A 93 -18.57 11.31 -21.40
C VAL A 93 -17.57 11.11 -22.52
N ARG A 94 -18.04 10.92 -23.74
CA ARG A 94 -17.21 10.76 -24.93
C ARG A 94 -17.34 11.92 -25.91
N PRO A 95 -16.27 12.30 -26.59
CA PRO A 95 -16.35 13.28 -27.67
C PRO A 95 -17.01 12.63 -28.89
N VAL A 96 -18.00 13.34 -29.46
CA VAL A 96 -18.65 12.97 -30.72
C VAL A 96 -18.56 14.15 -31.71
N LEU A 97 -18.35 13.83 -32.98
CA LEU A 97 -18.33 14.83 -34.01
C LEU A 97 -19.78 15.08 -34.48
N ARG A 98 -20.28 16.32 -34.27
CA ARG A 98 -21.62 16.72 -34.69
C ARG A 98 -21.53 17.99 -35.50
N ASP A 99 -22.03 17.98 -36.71
CA ASP A 99 -22.05 19.13 -37.62
C ASP A 99 -20.69 19.85 -37.80
N GLY A 100 -19.58 19.04 -37.79
CA GLY A 100 -18.23 19.59 -37.94
C GLY A 100 -17.61 20.15 -36.64
N SER A 101 -18.32 20.10 -35.51
CA SER A 101 -17.86 20.49 -34.19
C SER A 101 -17.78 19.29 -33.24
N ILE A 102 -16.89 19.38 -32.26
CA ILE A 102 -16.78 18.33 -31.20
C ILE A 102 -17.83 18.68 -30.14
N ALA A 103 -18.78 17.78 -29.93
CA ALA A 103 -19.70 17.77 -28.81
C ALA A 103 -19.32 16.67 -27.82
N PHE A 104 -19.71 16.82 -26.57
CA PHE A 104 -19.51 15.79 -25.54
C PHE A 104 -20.87 15.19 -25.18
N GLU A 105 -20.98 13.87 -25.33
CA GLU A 105 -22.21 13.15 -25.05
C GLU A 105 -21.98 12.05 -24.01
N GLU A 106 -22.96 11.85 -23.13
CA GLU A 106 -22.93 10.76 -22.17
C GLU A 106 -23.09 9.42 -22.88
N ASP A 107 -22.23 8.47 -22.57
CA ASP A 107 -22.34 7.10 -23.05
C ASP A 107 -23.19 6.28 -22.07
N ALA A 108 -24.41 5.93 -22.49
CA ALA A 108 -25.34 5.19 -21.65
C ALA A 108 -24.87 3.77 -21.29
N MET A 109 -23.97 3.19 -22.09
CA MET A 109 -23.46 1.82 -21.91
C MET A 109 -22.22 1.77 -21.00
N ARG A 110 -21.57 2.91 -20.79
CA ARG A 110 -20.32 3.00 -20.02
C ARG A 110 -20.45 3.93 -18.84
N ALA A 111 -19.59 3.73 -17.87
CA ALA A 111 -19.41 4.60 -16.72
C ALA A 111 -17.94 4.78 -16.40
N ASP A 112 -17.62 5.91 -15.78
CA ASP A 112 -16.33 6.13 -15.11
C ASP A 112 -16.47 5.70 -13.66
N LEU A 113 -15.51 4.93 -13.18
CA LEU A 113 -15.51 4.44 -11.82
C LEU A 113 -14.48 5.22 -10.99
N GLU A 114 -14.93 5.91 -9.96
CA GLU A 114 -14.05 6.51 -8.96
C GLU A 114 -13.97 5.60 -7.74
N ILE A 115 -12.74 5.18 -7.41
CA ILE A 115 -12.45 4.26 -6.30
C ILE A 115 -11.60 5.02 -5.29
N THR A 116 -12.10 5.17 -4.06
CA THR A 116 -11.32 5.69 -2.96
C THR A 116 -10.64 4.53 -2.23
N VAL A 117 -9.34 4.60 -2.09
CA VAL A 117 -8.51 3.57 -1.48
C VAL A 117 -7.75 4.13 -0.29
N SER A 118 -7.85 3.46 0.84
CA SER A 118 -6.99 3.73 2.00
C SER A 118 -5.71 2.93 1.88
N MET A 119 -4.59 3.61 1.90
CA MET A 119 -3.25 3.04 1.80
C MET A 119 -2.41 3.48 3.01
N SER A 120 -1.37 2.71 3.33
CA SER A 120 -0.32 3.11 4.27
C SER A 120 0.97 3.38 3.51
N GLY A 121 1.59 4.52 3.74
CA GLY A 121 2.80 4.89 3.03
C GLY A 121 3.60 5.98 3.72
N HIS A 122 4.70 6.36 3.08
CA HIS A 122 5.62 7.37 3.58
C HIS A 122 5.55 8.63 2.73
N VAL A 123 5.40 9.76 3.40
CA VAL A 123 5.54 11.08 2.77
C VAL A 123 7.03 11.41 2.75
N LEU A 124 7.60 11.54 1.55
CA LEU A 124 9.01 11.90 1.35
C LEU A 124 9.09 13.37 0.94
N GLU A 125 9.85 14.18 1.70
CA GLU A 125 10.05 15.59 1.37
C GLU A 125 10.66 15.73 -0.04
N GLY A 126 9.95 16.46 -0.92
CA GLY A 126 10.37 16.72 -2.29
C GLY A 126 10.16 15.58 -3.29
N GLU A 127 9.85 14.36 -2.84
CA GLU A 127 9.66 13.20 -3.72
C GLU A 127 8.20 12.75 -3.86
N GLY A 128 7.30 13.26 -3.01
CA GLY A 128 5.88 12.88 -2.99
C GLY A 128 5.60 11.71 -2.05
N ILE A 129 4.61 10.91 -2.38
CA ILE A 129 4.14 9.82 -1.53
C ILE A 129 4.60 8.48 -2.09
N ARG A 130 5.17 7.65 -1.22
CA ARG A 130 5.59 6.29 -1.55
C ARG A 130 4.79 5.29 -0.74
N VAL A 131 4.09 4.40 -1.44
CA VAL A 131 3.39 3.26 -0.86
C VAL A 131 4.17 2.01 -1.27
N GLN A 132 4.84 1.37 -0.33
CA GLN A 132 5.80 0.31 -0.59
C GLN A 132 6.86 0.74 -1.63
N ASP A 133 6.92 0.08 -2.79
CA ASP A 133 7.86 0.40 -3.87
C ASP A 133 7.25 1.32 -4.94
N LEU A 134 5.97 1.70 -4.79
CA LEU A 134 5.24 2.48 -5.78
C LEU A 134 5.21 3.96 -5.37
N ARG A 135 5.57 4.84 -6.30
CA ARG A 135 5.36 6.28 -6.14
C ARG A 135 3.95 6.63 -6.60
N ILE A 136 3.19 7.25 -5.71
CA ILE A 136 1.81 7.67 -5.94
C ILE A 136 1.76 9.19 -5.98
N ALA A 137 1.21 9.75 -7.07
CA ALA A 137 1.03 11.18 -7.24
C ALA A 137 -0.25 11.45 -8.03
N ALA A 138 -0.93 12.54 -7.73
CA ALA A 138 -2.06 13.00 -8.51
C ALA A 138 -1.64 13.25 -9.97
N GLY A 139 -2.50 12.88 -10.92
CA GLY A 139 -2.23 12.89 -12.36
C GLY A 139 -1.39 11.71 -12.85
N GLY A 140 -0.93 10.83 -11.96
CA GLY A 140 -0.25 9.60 -12.32
C GLY A 140 -1.22 8.58 -12.94
N MET A 141 -0.69 7.74 -13.82
CA MET A 141 -1.43 6.60 -14.39
C MET A 141 -0.76 5.29 -13.99
N GLY A 142 -1.56 4.27 -13.78
CA GLY A 142 -1.04 2.95 -13.41
C GLY A 142 -2.00 1.82 -13.71
N SER A 143 -1.55 0.60 -13.38
CA SER A 143 -2.37 -0.60 -13.43
C SER A 143 -2.43 -1.23 -12.04
N PHE A 144 -3.61 -1.64 -11.62
CA PHE A 144 -3.86 -2.17 -10.29
C PHE A 144 -4.77 -3.40 -10.35
N ARG A 145 -4.68 -4.23 -9.33
CA ARG A 145 -5.68 -5.29 -9.09
C ARG A 145 -6.54 -4.89 -7.91
N VAL A 146 -7.86 -4.85 -8.14
CA VAL A 146 -8.86 -4.59 -7.11
C VAL A 146 -9.68 -5.85 -6.90
N GLY A 147 -9.50 -6.51 -5.76
CA GLY A 147 -10.03 -7.85 -5.56
C GLY A 147 -9.46 -8.83 -6.59
N ALA A 148 -10.34 -9.44 -7.39
CA ALA A 148 -9.97 -10.37 -8.46
C ALA A 148 -9.72 -9.67 -9.82
N ARG A 149 -10.13 -8.41 -9.98
CA ARG A 149 -10.07 -7.70 -11.26
C ARG A 149 -8.75 -6.97 -11.47
N PHE A 150 -8.29 -7.02 -12.72
CA PHE A 150 -7.18 -6.21 -13.20
C PHE A 150 -7.72 -4.95 -13.90
N LEU A 151 -7.28 -3.80 -13.42
CA LEU A 151 -7.62 -2.48 -13.97
C LEU A 151 -6.37 -1.87 -14.59
N SER A 152 -6.44 -1.53 -15.85
CA SER A 152 -5.38 -0.82 -16.59
C SER A 152 -5.81 0.61 -16.90
N GLY A 153 -4.82 1.50 -17.07
CA GLY A 153 -5.10 2.90 -17.40
C GLY A 153 -5.81 3.65 -16.28
N VAL A 154 -5.58 3.26 -15.04
CA VAL A 154 -6.14 3.91 -13.86
C VAL A 154 -5.45 5.23 -13.64
N GLU A 155 -6.20 6.32 -13.62
CA GLU A 155 -5.74 7.68 -13.31
C GLU A 155 -5.85 7.93 -11.80
N ILE A 156 -4.82 8.50 -11.20
CA ILE A 156 -4.84 8.95 -9.81
C ILE A 156 -5.32 10.40 -9.79
N LEU A 157 -6.52 10.63 -9.27
CA LEU A 157 -7.14 11.98 -9.24
C LEU A 157 -6.60 12.83 -8.09
N SER A 158 -6.58 12.27 -6.91
CA SER A 158 -6.09 12.96 -5.70
C SER A 158 -5.39 12.01 -4.75
N VAL A 159 -4.52 12.59 -3.94
CA VAL A 159 -3.82 11.90 -2.86
C VAL A 159 -3.86 12.80 -1.64
N GLU A 160 -4.52 12.35 -0.59
CA GLU A 160 -4.70 13.06 0.67
C GLU A 160 -4.03 12.31 1.80
N VAL A 161 -3.25 13.02 2.60
CA VAL A 161 -2.63 12.49 3.82
C VAL A 161 -3.60 12.72 4.96
N THR A 162 -4.00 11.62 5.62
CA THR A 162 -4.91 11.69 6.78
C THR A 162 -4.09 11.48 8.05
N GLU A 163 -4.14 12.45 8.95
CA GLU A 163 -3.51 12.37 10.28
C GLU A 163 -4.24 11.38 11.22
#